data_816458b5b363eed5386ec2c6af091e46
#
_entry.id   816458b5b363eed5386ec2c6af091e46
#
_cell.length_a   1.000
_cell.length_b   1.000
_cell.length_c   1.000
_cell.angle_alpha   90.00
_cell.angle_beta   90.00
_cell.angle_gamma   90.00
#
_symmetry.space_group_name_H-M   'P 1'
#
loop_
_entity.id
_entity.type
_entity.pdbx_description
1 polymer ?
#
loop_
_entity_poly.entity_id
_entity_poly.type
_entity_poly.pdbx_seq_one_letter_code
_entity_poly.pdbx_strand_id
1 'polypeptide(L)'
;MFRLLATIFLVAAGTFIYSYFRELNPGSVVINAGPDTSFELNTVSLILLAMAVGAVAVAVLVSAHQTSHAILNWRTNRLLRRKEKVDVLHRDGTHAFMSKRTADAVALFERALVIDPNRTDSLLWLGNIYRAESNFTEAIRLHQQAHRVEERNVEILLELAKDLEAAKRYEEALQTLQKILRIESENLTALIRKRDLYIRLEKWTDALEVQHRLLKATLPEQEKRAEQQLLVGCMYEVGRQLLERGHPDKARRYFRGAIKKDRTFLPAYIGIGEILVREGKTKNAVEILKKIYAKTNSIIILHRLEELFLELGEPDEIIRVYQEALQQDPRNVAIQFYLGKLYYRLEMADEAYDILSTLDGSHEQLVEYHKIMANLYLRKQHMEEAVCELKKALSFKKRVVVPYVCTHCHHQQVEWSGRCRRCGLWNTYATLPGLDASKSESDRDKASSRLRTVPYQGIASPFETV
;
A
#
# COMPACT_ATOMS: atom_id res chain seq x y z
N MET A 1 44.16 -52.74 -40.23
CA MET A 1 44.75 -53.29 -41.46
C MET A 1 44.67 -52.28 -42.63
N PHE A 2 43.50 -51.77 -42.98
CA PHE A 2 43.33 -50.86 -44.15
C PHE A 2 44.14 -49.54 -44.03
N ARG A 3 44.23 -48.92 -42.84
CA ARG A 3 45.02 -47.69 -42.57
C ARG A 3 46.53 -47.94 -42.73
N LEU A 4 47.03 -49.09 -42.33
CA LEU A 4 48.44 -49.50 -42.47
C LEU A 4 48.82 -49.73 -43.93
N LEU A 5 47.94 -50.38 -44.70
CA LEU A 5 48.12 -50.56 -46.15
C LEU A 5 48.08 -49.21 -46.92
N ALA A 6 47.17 -48.33 -46.54
CA ALA A 6 47.08 -46.99 -47.14
C ALA A 6 48.32 -46.15 -46.85
N THR A 7 48.89 -46.17 -45.60
CA THR A 7 50.14 -45.49 -45.30
C THR A 7 51.34 -46.09 -46.08
N ILE A 8 51.45 -47.41 -46.19
CA ILE A 8 52.53 -48.07 -46.99
C ILE A 8 52.45 -47.65 -48.44
N PHE A 9 51.24 -47.65 -48.99
CA PHE A 9 51.01 -47.25 -50.39
C PHE A 9 51.39 -45.78 -50.63
N LEU A 10 51.02 -44.88 -49.70
CA LEU A 10 51.35 -43.46 -49.78
C LEU A 10 52.87 -43.20 -49.70
N VAL A 11 53.56 -43.92 -48.79
CA VAL A 11 55.03 -43.85 -48.68
C VAL A 11 55.70 -44.39 -49.97
N ALA A 12 55.29 -45.55 -50.51
CA ALA A 12 55.81 -46.10 -51.72
C ALA A 12 55.59 -45.24 -52.95
N ALA A 13 54.38 -44.68 -53.10
CA ALA A 13 54.07 -43.69 -54.14
C ALA A 13 54.89 -42.39 -53.99
N GLY A 14 55.05 -41.87 -52.76
CA GLY A 14 55.89 -40.68 -52.45
C GLY A 14 57.38 -40.91 -52.80
N THR A 15 57.94 -42.09 -52.47
CA THR A 15 59.32 -42.45 -52.79
C THR A 15 59.52 -42.58 -54.32
N PHE A 16 58.55 -43.14 -55.00
CA PHE A 16 58.61 -43.33 -56.47
C PHE A 16 58.55 -41.89 -57.12
N ILE A 17 57.67 -41.07 -56.76
CA ILE A 17 57.53 -39.69 -57.24
C ILE A 17 58.83 -38.91 -56.98
N TYR A 18 59.36 -39.02 -55.77
CA TYR A 18 60.64 -38.37 -55.44
C TYR A 18 61.80 -38.85 -56.33
N SER A 19 61.98 -40.12 -56.49
CA SER A 19 63.05 -40.67 -57.36
C SER A 19 62.92 -40.25 -58.81
N TYR A 20 61.71 -40.25 -59.36
CA TYR A 20 61.42 -39.82 -60.69
C TYR A 20 61.76 -38.36 -60.92
N PHE A 21 61.30 -37.46 -60.04
CA PHE A 21 61.59 -36.01 -60.18
C PHE A 21 63.09 -35.72 -59.90
N ARG A 22 63.75 -36.48 -59.07
CA ARG A 22 65.16 -36.33 -58.78
C ARG A 22 66.02 -36.62 -59.98
N GLU A 23 65.74 -37.64 -60.78
CA GLU A 23 66.44 -37.96 -62.04
C GLU A 23 66.20 -36.95 -63.12
N LEU A 24 65.05 -36.35 -63.21
CA LEU A 24 64.71 -35.28 -64.15
C LEU A 24 65.38 -33.93 -63.81
N ASN A 25 65.69 -33.68 -62.51
CA ASN A 25 66.25 -32.44 -62.00
C ASN A 25 67.54 -32.66 -61.21
N PRO A 26 68.68 -32.91 -61.84
CA PRO A 26 69.90 -33.24 -61.09
C PRO A 26 70.58 -32.02 -60.42
N GLY A 27 70.02 -30.82 -60.53
CA GLY A 27 70.60 -29.61 -59.94
C GLY A 27 70.64 -29.61 -58.45
N SER A 28 71.72 -29.12 -57.84
CA SER A 28 71.84 -28.87 -56.41
C SER A 28 71.81 -27.37 -56.12
N VAL A 29 71.23 -26.99 -54.99
CA VAL A 29 71.16 -25.62 -54.46
C VAL A 29 71.97 -25.54 -53.18
N VAL A 30 72.95 -24.66 -53.15
CA VAL A 30 73.74 -24.40 -51.96
C VAL A 30 73.04 -23.37 -51.11
N ILE A 31 72.66 -23.73 -49.92
CA ILE A 31 72.08 -22.85 -48.94
C ILE A 31 73.09 -22.49 -47.87
N ASN A 32 73.44 -21.24 -47.79
CA ASN A 32 74.31 -20.74 -46.73
C ASN A 32 73.47 -20.40 -45.47
N ALA A 33 73.59 -21.21 -44.44
CA ALA A 33 72.89 -21.04 -43.17
C ALA A 33 73.67 -20.18 -42.14
N GLY A 34 74.88 -19.81 -42.47
CA GLY A 34 75.73 -18.98 -41.65
C GLY A 34 77.08 -18.65 -42.37
N PRO A 35 77.98 -17.83 -41.74
CA PRO A 35 79.24 -17.42 -42.42
C PRO A 35 80.12 -18.56 -42.89
N ASP A 36 80.10 -19.74 -42.14
CA ASP A 36 80.93 -20.89 -42.39
C ASP A 36 80.12 -22.21 -42.59
N THR A 37 78.81 -22.11 -42.72
CA THR A 37 77.97 -23.31 -42.87
C THR A 37 77.16 -23.24 -44.16
N SER A 38 77.51 -24.06 -45.13
CA SER A 38 76.76 -24.28 -46.40
C SER A 38 76.26 -25.71 -46.47
N PHE A 39 75.00 -25.90 -46.88
CA PHE A 39 74.40 -27.21 -47.11
C PHE A 39 74.05 -27.30 -48.59
N GLU A 40 74.49 -28.35 -49.23
CA GLU A 40 74.07 -28.71 -50.62
C GLU A 40 72.85 -29.62 -50.54
N LEU A 41 71.73 -29.16 -51.04
CA LEU A 41 70.49 -29.93 -51.18
C LEU A 41 70.07 -30.06 -52.61
N ASN A 42 69.61 -31.24 -53.00
CA ASN A 42 69.01 -31.43 -54.32
C ASN A 42 67.73 -30.57 -54.43
N THR A 43 67.53 -29.95 -55.58
CA THR A 43 66.43 -29.01 -55.85
C THR A 43 65.06 -29.63 -55.46
N VAL A 44 64.84 -30.91 -55.79
CA VAL A 44 63.62 -31.66 -55.47
C VAL A 44 63.44 -31.82 -53.97
N SER A 45 64.55 -32.14 -53.27
CA SER A 45 64.54 -32.27 -51.80
C SER A 45 64.20 -30.95 -51.12
N LEU A 46 64.73 -29.83 -51.64
CA LEU A 46 64.43 -28.48 -51.08
C LEU A 46 62.96 -28.12 -51.28
N ILE A 47 62.37 -28.41 -52.46
CA ILE A 47 60.95 -28.14 -52.73
C ILE A 47 60.07 -28.97 -51.79
N LEU A 48 60.39 -30.28 -51.67
CA LEU A 48 59.63 -31.18 -50.76
C LEU A 48 59.74 -30.75 -49.29
N LEU A 49 60.93 -30.30 -48.86
CA LEU A 49 61.12 -29.79 -47.54
C LEU A 49 60.29 -28.52 -47.31
N ALA A 50 60.30 -27.59 -48.28
CA ALA A 50 59.51 -26.37 -48.21
C ALA A 50 58.01 -26.68 -48.19
N MET A 51 57.55 -27.64 -48.99
CA MET A 51 56.16 -28.11 -48.98
C MET A 51 55.80 -28.75 -47.64
N ALA A 52 56.70 -29.60 -47.08
CA ALA A 52 56.46 -30.23 -45.78
C ALA A 52 56.39 -29.23 -44.64
N VAL A 53 57.28 -28.25 -44.61
CA VAL A 53 57.26 -27.11 -43.65
C VAL A 53 55.97 -26.29 -43.80
N GLY A 54 55.57 -26.00 -45.06
CA GLY A 54 54.32 -25.28 -45.31
C GLY A 54 53.10 -26.09 -44.86
N ALA A 55 53.08 -27.39 -45.15
CA ALA A 55 51.96 -28.26 -44.69
C ALA A 55 51.88 -28.36 -43.18
N VAL A 56 53.04 -28.45 -42.49
CA VAL A 56 53.07 -28.45 -41.03
C VAL A 56 52.62 -27.08 -40.45
N ALA A 57 53.04 -25.98 -41.07
CA ALA A 57 52.61 -24.63 -40.66
C ALA A 57 51.07 -24.45 -40.81
N VAL A 58 50.53 -24.91 -41.97
CA VAL A 58 49.06 -24.87 -42.17
C VAL A 58 48.33 -25.79 -41.18
N ALA A 59 48.85 -27.02 -40.95
CA ALA A 59 48.28 -27.95 -39.97
C ALA A 59 48.26 -27.36 -38.55
N VAL A 60 49.35 -26.67 -38.14
CA VAL A 60 49.43 -26.00 -36.87
C VAL A 60 48.41 -24.84 -36.79
N LEU A 61 48.30 -24.01 -37.83
CA LEU A 61 47.34 -22.89 -37.88
C LEU A 61 45.89 -23.38 -37.84
N VAL A 62 45.56 -24.46 -38.62
CA VAL A 62 44.22 -25.06 -38.61
C VAL A 62 43.93 -25.69 -37.27
N SER A 63 44.87 -26.40 -36.65
CA SER A 63 44.72 -27.00 -35.32
C SER A 63 44.56 -25.93 -34.25
N ALA A 64 45.32 -24.83 -34.27
CA ALA A 64 45.18 -23.72 -33.37
C ALA A 64 43.83 -23.01 -33.53
N HIS A 65 43.35 -22.86 -34.76
CA HIS A 65 42.03 -22.30 -35.05
C HIS A 65 40.90 -23.22 -34.52
N GLN A 66 40.98 -24.52 -34.83
CA GLN A 66 39.98 -25.50 -34.32
C GLN A 66 39.96 -25.61 -32.81
N THR A 67 41.13 -25.60 -32.14
CA THR A 67 41.19 -25.63 -30.66
C THR A 67 40.64 -24.35 -30.05
N SER A 68 40.89 -23.19 -30.62
CA SER A 68 40.32 -21.92 -30.14
C SER A 68 38.78 -21.95 -30.26
N HIS A 69 38.23 -22.38 -31.37
CA HIS A 69 36.78 -22.55 -31.54
C HIS A 69 36.19 -23.60 -30.60
N ALA A 70 36.86 -24.73 -30.36
CA ALA A 70 36.41 -25.74 -29.43
C ALA A 70 36.36 -25.21 -27.98
N ILE A 71 37.38 -24.44 -27.57
CA ILE A 71 37.42 -23.77 -26.25
C ILE A 71 36.28 -22.76 -26.11
N LEU A 72 36.07 -21.91 -27.13
CA LEU A 72 34.97 -20.93 -27.11
C LEU A 72 33.61 -21.65 -27.04
N ASN A 73 33.37 -22.65 -27.86
CA ASN A 73 32.13 -23.43 -27.82
C ASN A 73 31.93 -24.17 -26.50
N TRP A 74 33.00 -24.72 -25.91
CA TRP A 74 32.93 -25.31 -24.57
C TRP A 74 32.57 -24.32 -23.51
N ARG A 75 33.16 -23.10 -23.51
CA ARG A 75 32.83 -22.01 -22.59
C ARG A 75 31.38 -21.56 -22.73
N THR A 76 30.93 -21.33 -23.97
CA THR A 76 29.53 -20.91 -24.24
C THR A 76 28.53 -21.99 -23.83
N ASN A 77 28.78 -23.24 -24.15
CA ASN A 77 27.93 -24.36 -23.76
C ASN A 77 27.88 -24.55 -22.24
N ARG A 78 29.00 -24.34 -21.56
CA ARG A 78 29.03 -24.37 -20.08
C ARG A 78 28.20 -23.26 -19.46
N LEU A 79 28.26 -22.03 -20.01
CA LEU A 79 27.43 -20.92 -19.58
C LEU A 79 25.94 -21.15 -19.86
N LEU A 80 25.61 -21.67 -21.03
CA LEU A 80 24.23 -22.02 -21.41
C LEU A 80 23.65 -23.09 -20.48
N ARG A 81 24.38 -24.17 -20.19
CA ARG A 81 23.94 -25.22 -19.25
C ARG A 81 23.75 -24.67 -17.83
N ARG A 82 24.58 -23.70 -17.40
CA ARG A 82 24.41 -23.04 -16.10
C ARG A 82 23.10 -22.22 -16.07
N LYS A 83 22.86 -21.41 -17.12
CA LYS A 83 21.63 -20.64 -17.24
C LYS A 83 20.39 -21.53 -17.26
N GLU A 84 20.40 -22.55 -18.11
CA GLU A 84 19.31 -23.53 -18.20
C GLU A 84 19.02 -24.20 -16.86
N LYS A 85 20.05 -24.58 -16.10
CA LYS A 85 19.88 -25.18 -14.78
C LYS A 85 19.26 -24.19 -13.79
N VAL A 86 19.63 -22.90 -13.84
CA VAL A 86 19.02 -21.85 -13.01
C VAL A 86 17.56 -21.65 -13.40
N ASP A 87 17.26 -21.61 -14.71
CA ASP A 87 15.89 -21.45 -15.20
C ASP A 87 14.97 -22.62 -14.81
N VAL A 88 15.50 -23.85 -14.83
CA VAL A 88 14.75 -25.02 -14.34
C VAL A 88 14.48 -24.91 -12.84
N LEU A 89 15.50 -24.62 -12.03
CA LEU A 89 15.36 -24.48 -10.59
C LEU A 89 14.38 -23.37 -10.22
N HIS A 90 14.43 -22.24 -10.93
CA HIS A 90 13.50 -21.13 -10.72
C HIS A 90 12.06 -21.55 -11.04
N ARG A 91 11.81 -22.18 -12.18
CA ARG A 91 10.49 -22.68 -12.59
C ARG A 91 9.95 -23.72 -11.62
N ASP A 92 10.78 -24.66 -11.19
CA ASP A 92 10.40 -25.67 -10.20
C ASP A 92 10.07 -25.04 -8.86
N GLY A 93 10.82 -24.01 -8.46
CA GLY A 93 10.55 -23.20 -7.27
C GLY A 93 9.21 -22.47 -7.33
N THR A 94 8.91 -21.81 -8.45
CA THR A 94 7.61 -21.17 -8.64
C THR A 94 6.46 -22.16 -8.64
N HIS A 95 6.62 -23.33 -9.26
CA HIS A 95 5.63 -24.41 -9.24
C HIS A 95 5.43 -24.98 -7.83
N ALA A 96 6.50 -25.18 -7.07
CA ALA A 96 6.43 -25.64 -5.68
C ALA A 96 5.67 -24.63 -4.81
N PHE A 97 5.94 -23.33 -4.98
CA PHE A 97 5.23 -22.26 -4.27
C PHE A 97 3.73 -22.25 -4.60
N MET A 98 3.37 -22.28 -5.89
CA MET A 98 1.96 -22.33 -6.33
C MET A 98 1.23 -23.59 -5.80
N SER A 99 1.98 -24.66 -5.55
CA SER A 99 1.47 -25.90 -4.93
C SER A 99 1.47 -25.86 -3.39
N LYS A 100 1.66 -24.69 -2.77
CA LYS A 100 1.75 -24.48 -1.31
C LYS A 100 2.88 -25.25 -0.60
N ARG A 101 3.89 -25.69 -1.35
CA ARG A 101 5.10 -26.33 -0.82
C ARG A 101 6.20 -25.28 -0.61
N THR A 102 5.98 -24.38 0.37
CA THR A 102 6.84 -23.22 0.57
C THR A 102 8.28 -23.59 0.91
N ALA A 103 8.50 -24.62 1.74
CA ALA A 103 9.86 -25.06 2.09
C ALA A 103 10.64 -25.59 0.88
N ASP A 104 9.99 -26.36 0.00
CA ASP A 104 10.60 -26.85 -1.25
C ASP A 104 10.94 -25.66 -2.18
N ALA A 105 10.04 -24.68 -2.27
CA ALA A 105 10.25 -23.48 -3.08
C ALA A 105 11.48 -22.69 -2.60
N VAL A 106 11.61 -22.46 -1.29
CA VAL A 106 12.78 -21.80 -0.68
C VAL A 106 14.07 -22.53 -1.06
N ALA A 107 14.11 -23.86 -0.85
CA ALA A 107 15.30 -24.66 -1.16
C ALA A 107 15.68 -24.60 -2.65
N LEU A 108 14.69 -24.57 -3.55
CA LEU A 108 14.92 -24.47 -4.99
C LEU A 108 15.43 -23.09 -5.41
N PHE A 109 14.87 -21.99 -4.87
CA PHE A 109 15.36 -20.65 -5.14
C PHE A 109 16.75 -20.44 -4.57
N GLU A 110 17.06 -20.91 -3.35
CA GLU A 110 18.41 -20.86 -2.79
C GLU A 110 19.42 -21.59 -3.65
N ARG A 111 19.08 -22.80 -4.13
CA ARG A 111 19.95 -23.55 -5.06
C ARG A 111 20.15 -22.80 -6.38
N ALA A 112 19.14 -22.11 -6.89
CA ALA A 112 19.28 -21.27 -8.07
C ALA A 112 20.26 -20.11 -7.81
N LEU A 113 20.15 -19.45 -6.64
CA LEU A 113 21.02 -18.33 -6.23
C LEU A 113 22.47 -18.77 -5.90
N VAL A 114 22.71 -20.02 -5.50
CA VAL A 114 24.06 -20.57 -5.38
C VAL A 114 24.74 -20.65 -6.76
N ILE A 115 23.99 -20.93 -7.82
CA ILE A 115 24.54 -20.98 -9.18
C ILE A 115 24.67 -19.59 -9.80
N ASP A 116 23.64 -18.78 -9.64
CA ASP A 116 23.59 -17.38 -10.11
C ASP A 116 23.07 -16.45 -9.00
N PRO A 117 23.98 -15.85 -8.20
CA PRO A 117 23.61 -14.95 -7.10
C PRO A 117 22.85 -13.68 -7.53
N ASN A 118 22.92 -13.34 -8.82
CA ASN A 118 22.34 -12.12 -9.36
C ASN A 118 21.02 -12.38 -10.11
N ARG A 119 20.43 -13.56 -9.97
CA ARG A 119 19.13 -13.87 -10.58
C ARG A 119 18.01 -13.10 -9.88
N THR A 120 17.64 -11.96 -10.46
CA THR A 120 16.65 -11.02 -9.86
C THR A 120 15.30 -11.66 -9.61
N ASP A 121 14.78 -12.47 -10.53
CA ASP A 121 13.51 -13.19 -10.35
C ASP A 121 13.52 -14.11 -9.11
N SER A 122 14.59 -14.87 -8.90
CA SER A 122 14.71 -15.77 -7.74
C SER A 122 14.87 -14.97 -6.42
N LEU A 123 15.58 -13.82 -6.46
CA LEU A 123 15.69 -12.93 -5.32
C LEU A 123 14.33 -12.33 -4.94
N LEU A 124 13.52 -11.92 -5.92
CA LEU A 124 12.19 -11.38 -5.70
C LEU A 124 11.25 -12.41 -5.08
N TRP A 125 11.19 -13.62 -5.64
CA TRP A 125 10.34 -14.68 -5.12
C TRP A 125 10.72 -15.06 -3.70
N LEU A 126 12.00 -15.26 -3.44
CA LEU A 126 12.48 -15.63 -2.11
C LEU A 126 12.23 -14.51 -1.09
N GLY A 127 12.46 -13.24 -1.47
CA GLY A 127 12.14 -12.08 -0.64
C GLY A 127 10.66 -11.99 -0.29
N ASN A 128 9.78 -12.23 -1.27
CA ASN A 128 8.33 -12.25 -1.06
C ASN A 128 7.90 -13.38 -0.10
N ILE A 129 8.52 -14.57 -0.21
CA ILE A 129 8.27 -15.67 0.73
C ILE A 129 8.67 -15.27 2.15
N TYR A 130 9.87 -14.73 2.35
CA TYR A 130 10.32 -14.29 3.67
C TYR A 130 9.43 -13.17 4.26
N ARG A 131 8.91 -12.26 3.41
CA ARG A 131 7.94 -11.26 3.86
C ARG A 131 6.65 -11.92 4.36
N ALA A 132 6.13 -12.92 3.64
CA ALA A 132 4.94 -13.66 4.05
C ALA A 132 5.14 -14.40 5.37
N GLU A 133 6.35 -14.88 5.63
CA GLU A 133 6.75 -15.51 6.89
C GLU A 133 7.11 -14.47 7.99
N SER A 134 6.89 -13.16 7.72
CA SER A 134 7.23 -12.05 8.62
C SER A 134 8.73 -11.90 8.90
N ASN A 135 9.60 -12.52 8.12
CA ASN A 135 11.06 -12.33 8.17
C ASN A 135 11.47 -11.13 7.31
N PHE A 136 11.10 -9.95 7.77
CA PHE A 136 11.31 -8.71 7.01
C PHE A 136 12.78 -8.37 6.78
N THR A 137 13.66 -8.80 7.67
CA THR A 137 15.11 -8.53 7.55
C THR A 137 15.69 -9.22 6.32
N GLU A 138 15.39 -10.51 6.14
CA GLU A 138 15.86 -11.25 4.97
C GLU A 138 15.17 -10.80 3.68
N ALA A 139 13.88 -10.50 3.74
CA ALA A 139 13.15 -9.95 2.59
C ALA A 139 13.81 -8.65 2.09
N ILE A 140 14.07 -7.70 2.99
CA ILE A 140 14.74 -6.43 2.65
C ILE A 140 16.13 -6.70 2.06
N ARG A 141 16.92 -7.61 2.66
CA ARG A 141 18.25 -7.94 2.18
C ARG A 141 18.25 -8.46 0.74
N LEU A 142 17.31 -9.37 0.44
CA LEU A 142 17.18 -9.98 -0.89
C LEU A 142 16.70 -8.96 -1.94
N HIS A 143 15.69 -8.15 -1.63
CA HIS A 143 15.22 -7.12 -2.55
C HIS A 143 16.25 -5.99 -2.74
N GLN A 144 17.04 -5.66 -1.71
CA GLN A 144 18.18 -4.76 -1.89
C GLN A 144 19.27 -5.36 -2.79
N GLN A 145 19.52 -6.67 -2.68
CA GLN A 145 20.43 -7.37 -3.59
C GLN A 145 19.92 -7.32 -5.02
N ALA A 146 18.63 -7.61 -5.25
CA ALA A 146 18.00 -7.49 -6.56
C ALA A 146 18.11 -6.06 -7.12
N HIS A 147 17.84 -5.05 -6.28
CA HIS A 147 17.95 -3.64 -6.69
C HIS A 147 19.39 -3.24 -7.09
N ARG A 148 20.43 -3.81 -6.49
CA ARG A 148 21.83 -3.55 -6.91
C ARG A 148 22.12 -4.09 -8.33
N VAL A 149 21.42 -5.16 -8.72
CA VAL A 149 21.56 -5.74 -10.07
C VAL A 149 20.78 -4.93 -11.11
N GLU A 150 19.56 -4.53 -10.73
CA GLU A 150 18.64 -3.79 -11.60
C GLU A 150 18.17 -2.50 -10.92
N GLU A 151 19.01 -1.47 -10.92
CA GLU A 151 18.77 -0.24 -10.15
C GLU A 151 17.51 0.53 -10.58
N ARG A 152 17.08 0.39 -11.84
CA ARG A 152 15.91 1.10 -12.39
C ARG A 152 14.65 0.25 -12.48
N ASN A 153 14.68 -0.96 -11.99
CA ASN A 153 13.51 -1.82 -12.00
C ASN A 153 12.51 -1.38 -10.91
N VAL A 154 11.37 -0.84 -11.38
CA VAL A 154 10.31 -0.30 -10.52
C VAL A 154 9.64 -1.40 -9.68
N GLU A 155 9.50 -2.61 -10.22
CA GLU A 155 8.91 -3.75 -9.51
C GLU A 155 9.73 -4.12 -8.27
N ILE A 156 11.05 -4.23 -8.43
CA ILE A 156 11.97 -4.51 -7.31
C ILE A 156 11.87 -3.43 -6.23
N LEU A 157 11.84 -2.17 -6.64
CA LEU A 157 11.69 -1.05 -5.71
C LEU A 157 10.34 -1.04 -5.00
N LEU A 158 9.25 -1.46 -5.67
CA LEU A 158 7.93 -1.60 -5.06
C LEU A 158 7.93 -2.71 -4.01
N GLU A 159 8.53 -3.87 -4.31
CA GLU A 159 8.64 -4.96 -3.34
C GLU A 159 9.49 -4.57 -2.13
N LEU A 160 10.62 -3.89 -2.35
CA LEU A 160 11.44 -3.35 -1.27
C LEU A 160 10.67 -2.33 -0.41
N ALA A 161 9.87 -1.47 -1.02
CA ALA A 161 9.04 -0.52 -0.28
C ALA A 161 8.00 -1.25 0.60
N LYS A 162 7.37 -2.33 0.08
CA LYS A 162 6.43 -3.16 0.85
C LYS A 162 7.11 -3.81 2.07
N ASP A 163 8.32 -4.33 1.92
CA ASP A 163 9.08 -4.91 3.03
C ASP A 163 9.41 -3.88 4.11
N LEU A 164 9.87 -2.70 3.69
CA LEU A 164 10.17 -1.60 4.60
C LEU A 164 8.93 -1.11 5.34
N GLU A 165 7.77 -1.06 4.66
CA GLU A 165 6.48 -0.75 5.28
C GLU A 165 6.09 -1.80 6.33
N ALA A 166 6.22 -3.09 5.99
CA ALA A 166 5.92 -4.21 6.89
C ALA A 166 6.87 -4.22 8.12
N ALA A 167 8.15 -3.89 7.91
CA ALA A 167 9.15 -3.71 8.96
C ALA A 167 8.97 -2.41 9.76
N LYS A 168 7.97 -1.57 9.44
CA LYS A 168 7.72 -0.24 10.04
C LYS A 168 8.87 0.76 9.85
N ARG A 169 9.74 0.55 8.85
CA ARG A 169 10.84 1.45 8.47
C ARG A 169 10.33 2.50 7.48
N TYR A 170 9.38 3.34 7.93
CA TYR A 170 8.57 4.20 7.06
C TYR A 170 9.37 5.27 6.32
N GLU A 171 10.41 5.84 6.94
CA GLU A 171 11.25 6.85 6.29
C GLU A 171 12.02 6.26 5.10
N GLU A 172 12.54 5.05 5.24
CA GLU A 172 13.25 4.36 4.15
C GLU A 172 12.28 3.92 3.05
N ALA A 173 11.07 3.50 3.42
CA ALA A 173 10.00 3.21 2.47
C ALA A 173 9.65 4.46 1.64
N LEU A 174 9.51 5.63 2.28
CA LEU A 174 9.27 6.91 1.61
C LEU A 174 10.41 7.29 0.65
N GLN A 175 11.66 7.07 1.04
CA GLN A 175 12.81 7.30 0.16
C GLN A 175 12.80 6.36 -1.06
N THR A 176 12.44 5.08 -0.83
CA THR A 176 12.33 4.09 -1.91
C THR A 176 11.22 4.44 -2.88
N LEU A 177 10.03 4.82 -2.38
CA LEU A 177 8.93 5.31 -3.19
C LEU A 177 9.29 6.59 -3.96
N GLN A 178 10.09 7.47 -3.35
CA GLN A 178 10.59 8.66 -4.05
C GLN A 178 11.54 8.31 -5.19
N LYS A 179 12.36 7.23 -5.07
CA LYS A 179 13.18 6.72 -6.19
C LYS A 179 12.30 6.25 -7.34
N ILE A 180 11.23 5.50 -7.05
CA ILE A 180 10.26 5.08 -8.07
C ILE A 180 9.68 6.29 -8.80
N LEU A 181 9.25 7.31 -8.06
CA LEU A 181 8.65 8.52 -8.65
C LEU A 181 9.65 9.42 -9.41
N ARG A 182 10.96 9.17 -9.28
CA ARG A 182 11.99 9.77 -10.16
C ARG A 182 12.13 9.03 -11.47
N ILE A 183 11.85 7.72 -11.50
CA ILE A 183 11.90 6.88 -12.71
C ILE A 183 10.57 7.06 -13.46
N GLU A 184 9.45 6.93 -12.76
CA GLU A 184 8.09 7.03 -13.27
C GLU A 184 7.31 8.03 -12.42
N SER A 185 7.27 9.28 -12.85
CA SER A 185 6.68 10.39 -12.07
C SER A 185 5.20 10.22 -11.73
N GLU A 186 4.46 9.44 -12.53
CA GLU A 186 3.02 9.19 -12.41
C GLU A 186 2.68 7.75 -12.01
N ASN A 187 3.62 7.01 -11.45
CA ASN A 187 3.35 5.67 -10.96
C ASN A 187 2.30 5.71 -9.83
N LEU A 188 1.08 5.29 -10.15
CA LEU A 188 -0.07 5.37 -9.24
C LEU A 188 0.16 4.57 -7.97
N THR A 189 0.71 3.36 -8.07
CA THR A 189 0.99 2.51 -6.90
C THR A 189 1.95 3.19 -5.93
N ALA A 190 3.02 3.79 -6.44
CA ALA A 190 3.98 4.51 -5.62
C ALA A 190 3.38 5.77 -4.99
N LEU A 191 2.54 6.52 -5.71
CA LEU A 191 1.85 7.70 -5.18
C LEU A 191 0.87 7.31 -4.07
N ILE A 192 0.05 6.27 -4.28
CA ILE A 192 -0.92 5.79 -3.28
C ILE A 192 -0.20 5.35 -2.01
N ARG A 193 0.83 4.48 -2.12
CA ARG A 193 1.61 4.03 -0.96
C ARG A 193 2.28 5.18 -0.23
N LYS A 194 2.86 6.14 -0.97
CA LYS A 194 3.51 7.31 -0.40
C LYS A 194 2.51 8.18 0.38
N ARG A 195 1.33 8.43 -0.19
CA ARG A 195 0.24 9.13 0.51
C ARG A 195 -0.16 8.40 1.79
N ASP A 196 -0.39 7.10 1.71
CA ASP A 196 -0.85 6.29 2.85
C ASP A 196 0.19 6.26 3.98
N LEU A 197 1.48 6.22 3.64
CA LEU A 197 2.56 6.39 4.62
C LEU A 197 2.54 7.78 5.27
N TYR A 198 2.34 8.85 4.51
CA TYR A 198 2.21 10.20 5.08
C TYR A 198 0.99 10.31 5.99
N ILE A 199 -0.15 9.70 5.61
CA ILE A 199 -1.36 9.63 6.46
C ILE A 199 -1.07 8.86 7.76
N ARG A 200 -0.33 7.76 7.68
CA ARG A 200 0.06 6.95 8.85
C ARG A 200 1.02 7.68 9.78
N LEU A 201 1.90 8.50 9.22
CA LEU A 201 2.85 9.34 9.94
C LEU A 201 2.25 10.69 10.36
N GLU A 202 0.97 10.93 10.09
CA GLU A 202 0.26 12.20 10.33
C GLU A 202 0.93 13.42 9.68
N LYS A 203 1.70 13.20 8.61
CA LYS A 203 2.30 14.25 7.77
C LYS A 203 1.28 14.76 6.75
N TRP A 204 0.23 15.44 7.25
CA TRP A 204 -0.97 15.77 6.47
C TRP A 204 -0.72 16.72 5.30
N THR A 205 0.22 17.64 5.43
CA THR A 205 0.61 18.56 4.34
C THR A 205 1.21 17.79 3.17
N ASP A 206 2.12 16.86 3.47
CA ASP A 206 2.77 16.03 2.45
C ASP A 206 1.76 15.04 1.81
N ALA A 207 0.87 14.47 2.65
CA ALA A 207 -0.23 13.63 2.17
C ALA A 207 -1.14 14.38 1.20
N LEU A 208 -1.50 15.63 1.53
CA LEU A 208 -2.35 16.49 0.71
C LEU A 208 -1.69 16.83 -0.64
N GLU A 209 -0.38 17.09 -0.66
CA GLU A 209 0.37 17.33 -1.90
C GLU A 209 0.32 16.11 -2.83
N VAL A 210 0.62 14.92 -2.29
CA VAL A 210 0.55 13.67 -3.08
C VAL A 210 -0.88 13.40 -3.54
N GLN A 211 -1.90 13.68 -2.70
CA GLN A 211 -3.30 13.51 -3.05
C GLN A 211 -3.72 14.42 -4.22
N HIS A 212 -3.22 15.65 -4.26
CA HIS A 212 -3.45 16.53 -5.42
C HIS A 212 -2.83 15.99 -6.71
N ARG A 213 -1.67 15.33 -6.63
CA ARG A 213 -1.04 14.68 -7.81
C ARG A 213 -1.88 13.48 -8.27
N LEU A 214 -2.35 12.64 -7.35
CA LEU A 214 -3.20 11.48 -7.66
C LEU A 214 -4.48 11.89 -8.40
N LEU A 215 -5.14 12.96 -7.96
CA LEU A 215 -6.38 13.43 -8.60
C LEU A 215 -6.17 14.06 -9.99
N LYS A 216 -4.93 14.40 -10.37
CA LYS A 216 -4.61 14.83 -11.74
C LYS A 216 -4.38 13.65 -12.69
N ALA A 217 -4.08 12.47 -12.16
CA ALA A 217 -3.92 11.26 -12.95
C ALA A 217 -5.27 10.75 -13.48
N THR A 218 -5.24 9.98 -14.56
CA THR A 218 -6.44 9.37 -15.13
C THR A 218 -6.87 8.19 -14.26
N LEU A 219 -7.90 8.42 -13.45
CA LEU A 219 -8.50 7.41 -12.57
C LEU A 219 -9.91 7.06 -13.03
N PRO A 220 -10.36 5.81 -12.82
CA PRO A 220 -11.77 5.44 -12.98
C PRO A 220 -12.68 6.29 -12.07
N GLU A 221 -13.90 6.62 -12.53
CA GLU A 221 -14.80 7.53 -11.80
C GLU A 221 -15.12 7.06 -10.37
N GLN A 222 -15.18 5.75 -10.13
CA GLN A 222 -15.42 5.22 -8.77
C GLN A 222 -14.23 5.49 -7.84
N GLU A 223 -13.00 5.25 -8.32
CA GLU A 223 -11.78 5.52 -7.57
C GLU A 223 -11.60 7.02 -7.35
N LYS A 224 -11.88 7.83 -8.37
CA LYS A 224 -11.80 9.29 -8.29
C LYS A 224 -12.69 9.87 -7.19
N ARG A 225 -13.90 9.32 -6.99
CA ARG A 225 -14.80 9.73 -5.89
C ARG A 225 -14.20 9.39 -4.52
N ALA A 226 -13.66 8.19 -4.36
CA ALA A 226 -12.99 7.79 -3.13
C ALA A 226 -11.77 8.69 -2.84
N GLU A 227 -10.98 8.98 -3.86
CA GLU A 227 -9.83 9.87 -3.75
C GLU A 227 -10.24 11.32 -3.45
N GLN A 228 -11.40 11.79 -3.93
CA GLN A 228 -11.96 13.10 -3.55
C GLN A 228 -12.35 13.15 -2.08
N GLN A 229 -12.92 12.08 -1.52
CA GLN A 229 -13.24 12.01 -0.09
C GLN A 229 -11.96 12.04 0.77
N LEU A 230 -10.91 11.32 0.34
CA LEU A 230 -9.60 11.38 1.00
C LEU A 230 -8.99 12.79 0.94
N LEU A 231 -9.13 13.49 -0.18
CA LEU A 231 -8.70 14.89 -0.30
C LEU A 231 -9.37 15.77 0.76
N VAL A 232 -10.69 15.66 0.89
CA VAL A 232 -11.47 16.42 1.88
C VAL A 232 -10.98 16.12 3.31
N GLY A 233 -10.76 14.84 3.61
CA GLY A 233 -10.21 14.40 4.90
C GLY A 233 -8.80 14.97 5.16
N CYS A 234 -7.89 14.90 4.19
CA CYS A 234 -6.55 15.48 4.33
C CYS A 234 -6.59 17.00 4.52
N MET A 235 -7.46 17.71 3.79
CA MET A 235 -7.65 19.15 3.97
C MET A 235 -8.13 19.48 5.39
N TYR A 236 -9.06 18.72 5.93
CA TYR A 236 -9.54 18.86 7.30
C TYR A 236 -8.41 18.67 8.32
N GLU A 237 -7.60 17.61 8.19
CA GLU A 237 -6.52 17.34 9.14
C GLU A 237 -5.41 18.41 9.09
N VAL A 238 -5.08 18.92 7.89
CA VAL A 238 -4.17 20.08 7.77
C VAL A 238 -4.76 21.29 8.48
N GLY A 239 -6.07 21.55 8.29
CA GLY A 239 -6.78 22.64 9.00
C GLY A 239 -6.73 22.45 10.51
N ARG A 240 -6.97 21.23 11.01
CA ARG A 240 -6.92 20.89 12.43
C ARG A 240 -5.53 21.12 13.03
N GLN A 241 -4.48 20.61 12.38
CA GLN A 241 -3.10 20.85 12.82
C GLN A 241 -2.72 22.34 12.86
N LEU A 242 -3.18 23.11 11.87
CA LEU A 242 -2.94 24.54 11.84
C LEU A 242 -3.67 25.26 12.98
N LEU A 243 -4.89 24.84 13.32
CA LEU A 243 -5.64 25.39 14.44
C LEU A 243 -4.98 25.07 15.79
N GLU A 244 -4.48 23.86 15.97
CA GLU A 244 -3.72 23.44 17.16
C GLU A 244 -2.40 24.23 17.31
N ARG A 245 -1.77 24.59 16.20
CA ARG A 245 -0.55 25.42 16.16
C ARG A 245 -0.82 26.92 16.28
N GLY A 246 -2.07 27.34 16.52
CA GLY A 246 -2.42 28.74 16.69
C GLY A 246 -2.50 29.55 15.39
N HIS A 247 -2.80 28.90 14.26
CA HIS A 247 -2.97 29.57 12.97
C HIS A 247 -4.42 29.49 12.44
N PRO A 248 -5.39 30.15 13.12
CA PRO A 248 -6.82 30.01 12.82
C PRO A 248 -7.19 30.44 11.40
N ASP A 249 -6.58 31.53 10.90
CA ASP A 249 -6.88 32.04 9.56
C ASP A 249 -6.46 31.07 8.45
N LYS A 250 -5.32 30.41 8.61
CA LYS A 250 -4.89 29.36 7.68
C LYS A 250 -5.80 28.13 7.80
N ALA A 251 -6.13 27.70 9.02
CA ALA A 251 -7.04 26.59 9.29
C ALA A 251 -8.40 26.84 8.63
N ARG A 252 -8.95 28.06 8.77
CA ARG A 252 -10.24 28.45 8.15
C ARG A 252 -10.23 28.30 6.64
N ARG A 253 -9.11 28.60 5.96
CA ARG A 253 -9.00 28.40 4.50
C ARG A 253 -9.13 26.94 4.13
N TYR A 254 -8.47 26.05 4.85
CA TYR A 254 -8.55 24.61 4.62
C TYR A 254 -9.94 24.05 4.90
N PHE A 255 -10.59 24.43 6.01
CA PHE A 255 -11.97 24.01 6.31
C PHE A 255 -12.96 24.51 5.26
N ARG A 256 -12.87 25.76 4.82
CA ARG A 256 -13.70 26.27 3.72
C ARG A 256 -13.43 25.53 2.40
N GLY A 257 -12.17 25.18 2.12
CA GLY A 257 -11.79 24.36 0.98
C GLY A 257 -12.43 22.97 1.03
N ALA A 258 -12.42 22.32 2.20
CA ALA A 258 -13.08 21.03 2.42
C ALA A 258 -14.59 21.13 2.18
N ILE A 259 -15.27 22.14 2.75
CA ILE A 259 -16.70 22.41 2.56
C ILE A 259 -17.05 22.67 1.08
N LYS A 260 -16.19 23.37 0.34
CA LYS A 260 -16.39 23.62 -1.09
C LYS A 260 -16.37 22.32 -1.90
N LYS A 261 -15.57 21.33 -1.48
CA LYS A 261 -15.48 20.01 -2.12
C LYS A 261 -16.60 19.08 -1.69
N ASP A 262 -16.95 19.08 -0.41
CA ASP A 262 -18.05 18.32 0.16
C ASP A 262 -18.85 19.20 1.13
N ARG A 263 -20.04 19.60 0.69
CA ARG A 263 -20.97 20.46 1.47
C ARG A 263 -21.61 19.74 2.65
N THR A 264 -21.49 18.43 2.75
CA THR A 264 -22.03 17.60 3.84
C THR A 264 -20.95 17.17 4.84
N PHE A 265 -19.71 17.62 4.66
CA PHE A 265 -18.60 17.26 5.52
C PHE A 265 -18.64 18.03 6.85
N LEU A 266 -19.37 17.50 7.83
CA LEU A 266 -19.64 18.11 9.14
C LEU A 266 -18.38 18.51 9.91
N PRO A 267 -17.27 17.71 9.92
CA PRO A 267 -16.09 18.08 10.69
C PRO A 267 -15.54 19.48 10.38
N ALA A 268 -15.59 19.89 9.11
CA ALA A 268 -15.10 21.19 8.71
C ALA A 268 -15.97 22.36 9.21
N TYR A 269 -17.30 22.18 9.29
CA TYR A 269 -18.19 23.18 9.87
C TYR A 269 -17.97 23.31 11.37
N ILE A 270 -17.78 22.20 12.08
CA ILE A 270 -17.44 22.20 13.51
C ILE A 270 -16.09 22.90 13.73
N GLY A 271 -15.08 22.64 12.89
CA GLY A 271 -13.80 23.33 12.95
C GLY A 271 -13.90 24.84 12.70
N ILE A 272 -14.78 25.30 11.79
CA ILE A 272 -15.05 26.74 11.63
C ILE A 272 -15.76 27.29 12.86
N GLY A 273 -16.74 26.57 13.40
CA GLY A 273 -17.41 26.93 14.65
C GLY A 273 -16.42 27.11 15.80
N GLU A 274 -15.51 26.18 15.97
CA GLU A 274 -14.46 26.25 17.00
C GLU A 274 -13.55 27.48 16.82
N ILE A 275 -13.15 27.79 15.59
CA ILE A 275 -12.38 29.01 15.31
C ILE A 275 -13.17 30.28 15.77
N LEU A 276 -14.46 30.34 15.43
CA LEU A 276 -15.30 31.49 15.77
C LEU A 276 -15.50 31.64 17.28
N VAL A 277 -15.66 30.54 17.99
CA VAL A 277 -15.73 30.54 19.48
C VAL A 277 -14.43 31.05 20.07
N ARG A 278 -13.28 30.57 19.63
CA ARG A 278 -11.97 31.05 20.09
C ARG A 278 -11.73 32.54 19.78
N GLU A 279 -12.39 33.08 18.75
CA GLU A 279 -12.38 34.50 18.41
C GLU A 279 -13.42 35.34 19.20
N GLY A 280 -14.19 34.71 20.10
CA GLY A 280 -15.28 35.39 20.86
C GLY A 280 -16.53 35.67 20.01
N LYS A 281 -16.64 35.04 18.80
CA LYS A 281 -17.75 35.25 17.88
C LYS A 281 -18.75 34.09 17.93
N THR A 282 -19.17 33.71 19.14
CA THR A 282 -20.01 32.53 19.40
C THR A 282 -21.34 32.58 18.64
N LYS A 283 -21.96 33.80 18.57
CA LYS A 283 -23.21 33.98 17.78
C LYS A 283 -23.05 33.61 16.30
N ASN A 284 -21.91 33.94 15.69
CA ASN A 284 -21.65 33.59 14.30
C ASN A 284 -21.40 32.07 14.14
N ALA A 285 -20.81 31.40 15.14
CA ALA A 285 -20.67 29.97 15.17
C ALA A 285 -22.04 29.29 15.19
N VAL A 286 -22.96 29.75 16.05
CA VAL A 286 -24.35 29.28 16.13
C VAL A 286 -25.06 29.42 14.77
N GLU A 287 -24.97 30.59 14.11
CA GLU A 287 -25.61 30.78 12.81
C GLU A 287 -25.13 29.76 11.74
N ILE A 288 -23.83 29.53 11.67
CA ILE A 288 -23.27 28.58 10.71
C ILE A 288 -23.75 27.16 11.02
N LEU A 289 -23.74 26.77 12.30
CA LEU A 289 -24.19 25.45 12.71
C LEU A 289 -25.71 25.28 12.57
N LYS A 290 -26.53 26.29 12.82
CA LYS A 290 -27.98 26.28 12.49
C LYS A 290 -28.23 26.04 11.00
N LYS A 291 -27.48 26.75 10.13
CA LYS A 291 -27.61 26.60 8.67
C LYS A 291 -27.24 25.19 8.17
N ILE A 292 -26.23 24.56 8.75
CA ILE A 292 -25.87 23.20 8.35
C ILE A 292 -26.80 22.16 8.98
N TYR A 293 -27.28 22.40 10.22
CA TYR A 293 -28.28 21.56 10.85
C TYR A 293 -29.55 21.47 10.00
N ALA A 294 -30.08 22.61 9.56
CA ALA A 294 -31.27 22.66 8.69
C ALA A 294 -31.12 21.88 7.37
N LYS A 295 -29.88 21.63 6.92
CA LYS A 295 -29.60 20.86 5.69
C LYS A 295 -29.37 19.37 5.94
N THR A 296 -28.88 19.02 7.10
CA THR A 296 -28.37 17.65 7.37
C THR A 296 -29.17 16.91 8.43
N ASN A 297 -29.95 17.62 9.24
CA ASN A 297 -30.64 17.12 10.43
C ASN A 297 -29.70 16.28 11.34
N SER A 298 -28.41 16.66 11.37
CA SER A 298 -27.40 15.89 12.09
C SER A 298 -27.47 16.15 13.59
N ILE A 299 -27.70 15.09 14.37
CA ILE A 299 -27.69 15.12 15.83
C ILE A 299 -26.33 15.61 16.38
N ILE A 300 -25.23 15.32 15.69
CA ILE A 300 -23.89 15.80 16.08
C ILE A 300 -23.83 17.33 16.05
N ILE A 301 -24.42 17.94 15.02
CA ILE A 301 -24.49 19.40 14.93
C ILE A 301 -25.45 19.98 15.99
N LEU A 302 -26.56 19.30 16.22
CA LEU A 302 -27.54 19.71 17.22
C LEU A 302 -26.92 19.70 18.64
N HIS A 303 -26.15 18.65 18.97
CA HIS A 303 -25.42 18.59 20.23
C HIS A 303 -24.37 19.71 20.36
N ARG A 304 -23.69 20.05 19.26
CA ARG A 304 -22.72 21.16 19.27
C ARG A 304 -23.42 22.52 19.43
N LEU A 305 -24.61 22.70 18.87
CA LEU A 305 -25.46 23.86 19.11
C LEU A 305 -25.90 23.95 20.58
N GLU A 306 -26.26 22.80 21.18
CA GLU A 306 -26.61 22.74 22.61
C GLU A 306 -25.49 23.28 23.49
N GLU A 307 -24.26 22.80 23.26
CA GLU A 307 -23.10 23.29 24.03
C GLU A 307 -22.92 24.81 23.88
N LEU A 308 -23.03 25.34 22.65
CA LEU A 308 -22.84 26.77 22.39
C LEU A 308 -23.93 27.66 22.99
N PHE A 309 -25.20 27.21 22.92
CA PHE A 309 -26.31 27.99 23.53
C PHE A 309 -26.25 27.98 25.05
N LEU A 310 -25.86 26.86 25.66
CA LEU A 310 -25.64 26.79 27.10
C LEU A 310 -24.46 27.70 27.53
N GLU A 311 -23.38 27.76 26.75
CA GLU A 311 -22.25 28.65 26.98
C GLU A 311 -22.66 30.15 26.87
N LEU A 312 -23.59 30.46 25.94
CA LEU A 312 -24.16 31.81 25.81
C LEU A 312 -25.17 32.16 26.90
N GLY A 313 -25.63 31.19 27.67
CA GLY A 313 -26.71 31.40 28.66
C GLY A 313 -28.10 31.58 28.01
N GLU A 314 -28.28 31.05 26.79
CA GLU A 314 -29.54 31.11 26.02
C GLU A 314 -30.19 29.71 25.88
N PRO A 315 -30.56 29.02 26.97
CA PRO A 315 -31.09 27.65 26.92
C PRO A 315 -32.43 27.54 26.19
N ASP A 316 -33.25 28.59 26.24
CA ASP A 316 -34.56 28.64 25.58
C ASP A 316 -34.43 28.52 24.06
N GLU A 317 -33.35 29.03 23.49
CA GLU A 317 -33.12 28.96 22.05
C GLU A 317 -32.86 27.52 21.60
N ILE A 318 -32.05 26.79 22.34
CA ILE A 318 -31.77 25.40 21.99
C ILE A 318 -32.98 24.49 22.23
N ILE A 319 -33.76 24.75 23.28
CA ILE A 319 -35.04 24.04 23.52
C ILE A 319 -35.95 24.24 22.29
N ARG A 320 -36.10 25.47 21.78
CA ARG A 320 -36.89 25.74 20.57
C ARG A 320 -36.37 24.97 19.37
N VAL A 321 -35.06 24.93 19.16
CA VAL A 321 -34.47 24.16 18.04
C VAL A 321 -34.77 22.66 18.15
N TYR A 322 -34.73 22.07 19.34
CA TYR A 322 -35.11 20.69 19.57
C TYR A 322 -36.62 20.46 19.34
N GLN A 323 -37.46 21.37 19.81
CA GLN A 323 -38.92 21.29 19.62
C GLN A 323 -39.29 21.38 18.14
N GLU A 324 -38.70 22.31 17.39
CA GLU A 324 -38.90 22.44 15.95
C GLU A 324 -38.44 21.16 15.21
N ALA A 325 -37.30 20.59 15.62
CA ALA A 325 -36.82 19.31 15.07
C ALA A 325 -37.80 18.16 15.35
N LEU A 326 -38.38 18.12 16.55
CA LEU A 326 -39.36 17.12 16.95
C LEU A 326 -40.70 17.31 16.23
N GLN A 327 -41.09 18.55 15.93
CA GLN A 327 -42.28 18.82 15.10
C GLN A 327 -42.14 18.29 13.66
N GLN A 328 -40.91 18.33 13.13
CA GLN A 328 -40.65 17.76 11.78
C GLN A 328 -40.60 16.23 11.80
N ASP A 329 -40.12 15.62 12.84
CA ASP A 329 -40.06 14.17 13.02
C ASP A 329 -40.46 13.78 14.47
N PRO A 330 -41.77 13.71 14.76
CA PRO A 330 -42.27 13.46 16.11
C PRO A 330 -41.89 12.11 16.70
N ARG A 331 -41.50 11.14 15.87
CA ARG A 331 -41.12 9.80 16.29
C ARG A 331 -39.60 9.60 16.40
N ASN A 332 -38.84 10.66 16.28
CA ASN A 332 -37.38 10.59 16.38
C ASN A 332 -36.94 10.40 17.83
N VAL A 333 -36.76 9.14 18.21
CA VAL A 333 -36.37 8.76 19.59
C VAL A 333 -35.07 9.42 20.03
N ALA A 334 -34.13 9.65 19.10
CA ALA A 334 -32.88 10.30 19.43
C ALA A 334 -33.10 11.78 19.81
N ILE A 335 -33.91 12.52 19.04
CA ILE A 335 -34.24 13.91 19.35
C ILE A 335 -35.02 14.01 20.67
N GLN A 336 -36.00 13.12 20.90
CA GLN A 336 -36.76 13.04 22.16
C GLN A 336 -35.81 12.81 23.35
N PHE A 337 -34.89 11.84 23.21
CA PHE A 337 -33.92 11.52 24.28
C PHE A 337 -33.00 12.72 24.58
N TYR A 338 -32.43 13.36 23.57
CA TYR A 338 -31.55 14.50 23.80
C TYR A 338 -32.29 15.73 24.36
N LEU A 339 -33.52 15.99 23.92
CA LEU A 339 -34.35 17.03 24.50
C LEU A 339 -34.70 16.72 25.98
N GLY A 340 -35.08 15.50 26.28
CA GLY A 340 -35.34 15.08 27.66
C GLY A 340 -34.10 15.20 28.54
N LYS A 341 -32.94 14.82 28.00
CA LYS A 341 -31.63 15.01 28.67
C LYS A 341 -31.31 16.50 28.90
N LEU A 342 -31.59 17.36 27.93
CA LEU A 342 -31.43 18.81 28.06
C LEU A 342 -32.31 19.38 29.15
N TYR A 343 -33.62 19.02 29.17
CA TYR A 343 -34.55 19.45 30.25
C TYR A 343 -34.06 18.98 31.63
N TYR A 344 -33.57 17.75 31.73
CA TYR A 344 -32.99 17.24 32.96
C TYR A 344 -31.76 18.04 33.43
N ARG A 345 -30.88 18.45 32.51
CA ARG A 345 -29.70 19.28 32.79
C ARG A 345 -30.09 20.71 33.25
N LEU A 346 -31.21 21.20 32.75
CA LEU A 346 -31.75 22.53 33.11
C LEU A 346 -32.64 22.47 34.33
N GLU A 347 -32.70 21.32 35.03
CA GLU A 347 -33.55 21.06 36.22
C GLU A 347 -35.06 21.17 35.96
N MET A 348 -35.48 21.14 34.71
CA MET A 348 -36.89 21.06 34.27
C MET A 348 -37.38 19.62 34.37
N ALA A 349 -37.64 19.18 35.59
CA ALA A 349 -37.87 17.78 35.88
C ALA A 349 -39.19 17.21 35.31
N ASP A 350 -40.25 18.04 35.28
CA ASP A 350 -41.54 17.59 34.76
C ASP A 350 -41.50 17.44 33.25
N GLU A 351 -40.95 18.41 32.53
CA GLU A 351 -40.77 18.34 31.07
C GLU A 351 -39.83 17.21 30.65
N ALA A 352 -38.75 16.99 31.42
CA ALA A 352 -37.87 15.86 31.22
C ALA A 352 -38.59 14.51 31.35
N TYR A 353 -39.41 14.38 32.42
CA TYR A 353 -40.19 13.17 32.66
C TYR A 353 -41.22 12.94 31.56
N ASP A 354 -42.00 13.97 31.18
CA ASP A 354 -43.05 13.88 30.18
C ASP A 354 -42.51 13.38 28.82
N ILE A 355 -41.39 13.90 28.36
CA ILE A 355 -40.82 13.48 27.08
C ILE A 355 -40.12 12.12 27.17
N LEU A 356 -39.38 11.84 28.25
CA LEU A 356 -38.62 10.60 28.36
C LEU A 356 -39.53 9.38 28.64
N SER A 357 -40.65 9.57 29.33
CA SER A 357 -41.61 8.51 29.61
C SER A 357 -42.36 8.02 28.36
N THR A 358 -42.41 8.83 27.30
CA THR A 358 -43.06 8.47 26.01
C THR A 358 -42.13 7.71 25.05
N LEU A 359 -40.86 7.51 25.42
CA LEU A 359 -39.92 6.83 24.52
C LEU A 359 -40.31 5.35 24.35
N ASP A 360 -40.30 4.89 23.09
CA ASP A 360 -40.48 3.48 22.76
C ASP A 360 -39.30 2.61 23.25
N GLY A 361 -39.52 1.31 23.48
CA GLY A 361 -38.56 0.37 24.06
C GLY A 361 -37.16 0.26 23.47
N SER A 362 -36.86 0.98 22.39
CA SER A 362 -35.51 1.11 21.80
C SER A 362 -34.48 1.77 22.73
N HIS A 363 -34.93 2.43 23.81
CA HIS A 363 -34.07 3.09 24.81
C HIS A 363 -33.62 2.14 25.94
N GLU A 364 -34.16 0.92 26.04
CA GLU A 364 -33.87 -0.05 27.12
C GLU A 364 -32.37 -0.42 27.23
N GLN A 365 -31.58 -0.12 26.22
CA GLN A 365 -30.12 -0.34 26.23
C GLN A 365 -29.33 0.88 26.68
N LEU A 366 -29.98 2.02 26.96
CA LEU A 366 -29.32 3.28 27.31
C LEU A 366 -29.23 3.45 28.84
N VAL A 367 -28.07 3.16 29.38
CA VAL A 367 -27.79 3.34 30.82
C VAL A 367 -28.07 4.77 31.28
N GLU A 368 -27.81 5.75 30.46
CA GLU A 368 -28.01 7.17 30.76
C GLU A 368 -29.48 7.52 30.88
N TYR A 369 -30.33 6.92 30.06
CA TYR A 369 -31.77 7.02 30.18
C TYR A 369 -32.25 6.49 31.53
N HIS A 370 -31.87 5.29 31.91
CA HIS A 370 -32.26 4.66 33.19
C HIS A 370 -31.80 5.48 34.41
N LYS A 371 -30.63 6.12 34.35
CA LYS A 371 -30.16 7.00 35.43
C LYS A 371 -30.97 8.28 35.52
N ILE A 372 -31.26 8.92 34.38
CA ILE A 372 -32.10 10.11 34.37
C ILE A 372 -33.48 9.78 34.90
N MET A 373 -34.11 8.72 34.38
CA MET A 373 -35.46 8.29 34.85
C MET A 373 -35.49 7.93 36.33
N ALA A 374 -34.49 7.22 36.83
CA ALA A 374 -34.37 6.93 38.24
C ALA A 374 -34.34 8.20 39.11
N ASN A 375 -33.54 9.19 38.71
CA ASN A 375 -33.49 10.48 39.43
C ASN A 375 -34.81 11.26 39.33
N LEU A 376 -35.49 11.20 38.18
CA LEU A 376 -36.81 11.84 38.01
C LEU A 376 -37.88 11.16 38.88
N TYR A 377 -37.91 9.83 38.97
CA TYR A 377 -38.75 9.07 39.86
C TYR A 377 -38.47 9.37 41.34
N LEU A 378 -37.18 9.49 41.75
CA LEU A 378 -36.82 9.91 43.10
C LEU A 378 -37.38 11.31 43.45
N ARG A 379 -37.27 12.27 42.53
CA ARG A 379 -37.84 13.63 42.73
C ARG A 379 -39.37 13.61 42.84
N LYS A 380 -40.05 12.69 42.13
CA LYS A 380 -41.49 12.49 42.21
C LYS A 380 -41.92 11.56 43.38
N GLN A 381 -41.01 11.13 44.23
CA GLN A 381 -41.22 10.20 45.37
C GLN A 381 -41.69 8.81 44.95
N HIS A 382 -41.51 8.40 43.72
CA HIS A 382 -41.82 7.08 43.19
C HIS A 382 -40.62 6.13 43.40
N MET A 383 -40.48 5.65 44.65
CA MET A 383 -39.28 4.91 45.09
C MET A 383 -39.13 3.55 44.43
N GLU A 384 -40.22 2.83 44.17
CA GLU A 384 -40.17 1.48 43.57
C GLU A 384 -39.69 1.54 42.11
N GLU A 385 -40.23 2.48 41.34
CA GLU A 385 -39.86 2.71 39.96
C GLU A 385 -38.41 3.21 39.88
N ALA A 386 -37.98 4.09 40.78
CA ALA A 386 -36.60 4.56 40.84
C ALA A 386 -35.62 3.40 41.09
N VAL A 387 -35.94 2.49 42.03
CA VAL A 387 -35.12 1.30 42.28
C VAL A 387 -35.09 0.36 41.11
N CYS A 388 -36.21 0.19 40.40
CA CYS A 388 -36.28 -0.60 39.17
C CYS A 388 -35.33 -0.03 38.08
N GLU A 389 -35.40 1.26 37.83
CA GLU A 389 -34.52 1.93 36.83
C GLU A 389 -33.05 1.89 37.27
N LEU A 390 -32.72 2.08 38.54
CA LEU A 390 -31.34 1.92 39.04
C LEU A 390 -30.82 0.49 38.87
N LYS A 391 -31.64 -0.55 39.12
CA LYS A 391 -31.25 -1.96 38.87
C LYS A 391 -30.93 -2.18 37.37
N LYS A 392 -31.76 -1.65 36.49
CA LYS A 392 -31.48 -1.66 35.04
C LYS A 392 -30.16 -0.96 34.74
N ALA A 393 -29.93 0.25 35.24
CA ALA A 393 -28.69 1.01 35.05
C ALA A 393 -27.45 0.23 35.59
N LEU A 394 -27.56 -0.46 36.72
CA LEU A 394 -26.47 -1.23 37.33
C LEU A 394 -26.20 -2.56 36.63
N SER A 395 -27.17 -3.13 35.93
CA SER A 395 -27.00 -4.37 35.17
C SER A 395 -26.03 -4.20 33.97
N PHE A 396 -25.82 -2.98 33.53
CA PHE A 396 -24.87 -2.68 32.47
C PHE A 396 -23.44 -2.55 33.03
N LYS A 397 -22.56 -3.45 32.67
CA LYS A 397 -21.14 -3.51 33.13
C LYS A 397 -20.25 -2.38 32.63
N LYS A 398 -20.76 -1.35 31.93
CA LYS A 398 -19.93 -0.33 31.24
C LYS A 398 -20.24 1.10 31.68
N ARG A 399 -19.23 1.98 31.57
CA ARG A 399 -19.31 3.42 31.85
C ARG A 399 -20.48 4.09 31.13
N VAL A 400 -21.14 5.02 31.83
CA VAL A 400 -22.37 5.70 31.44
C VAL A 400 -22.06 6.91 30.58
N VAL A 401 -21.74 6.65 29.35
CA VAL A 401 -21.60 7.71 28.34
C VAL A 401 -22.19 7.18 27.04
N VAL A 402 -23.03 7.97 26.40
CA VAL A 402 -23.53 7.63 25.07
C VAL A 402 -22.35 7.74 24.09
N PRO A 403 -21.82 6.63 23.57
CA PRO A 403 -20.66 6.69 22.74
C PRO A 403 -21.02 7.14 21.32
N TYR A 404 -20.07 7.80 20.69
CA TYR A 404 -20.10 7.94 19.24
C TYR A 404 -19.67 6.62 18.61
N VAL A 405 -20.46 6.08 17.70
CA VAL A 405 -20.21 4.80 17.04
C VAL A 405 -19.91 5.03 15.57
N CYS A 406 -18.80 4.49 15.11
CA CYS A 406 -18.45 4.55 13.69
C CYS A 406 -19.40 3.68 12.88
N THR A 407 -20.08 4.23 11.90
CA THR A 407 -21.03 3.53 11.03
C THR A 407 -20.37 2.49 10.14
N HIS A 408 -19.05 2.57 9.94
CA HIS A 408 -18.29 1.62 9.12
C HIS A 408 -17.73 0.44 9.91
N CYS A 409 -17.01 0.69 11.02
CA CYS A 409 -16.30 -0.36 11.76
C CYS A 409 -16.83 -0.60 13.17
N HIS A 410 -17.93 0.05 13.55
CA HIS A 410 -18.60 -0.05 14.86
C HIS A 410 -17.70 0.26 16.06
N HIS A 411 -16.55 0.95 15.83
CA HIS A 411 -15.70 1.42 16.90
C HIS A 411 -16.42 2.49 17.73
N GLN A 412 -16.40 2.33 19.05
CA GLN A 412 -17.04 3.25 19.98
C GLN A 412 -16.00 4.15 20.64
N GLN A 413 -16.32 5.43 20.79
CA GLN A 413 -15.51 6.39 21.56
C GLN A 413 -16.41 7.42 22.25
N VAL A 414 -15.89 7.97 23.35
CA VAL A 414 -16.62 8.90 24.20
C VAL A 414 -16.62 10.32 23.63
N GLU A 415 -15.47 10.73 23.11
CA GLU A 415 -15.26 12.06 22.56
C GLU A 415 -15.47 12.01 21.04
N TRP A 416 -16.20 12.98 20.51
CA TRP A 416 -16.35 13.11 19.08
C TRP A 416 -15.03 13.46 18.39
N SER A 417 -14.78 12.84 17.26
CA SER A 417 -13.69 13.21 16.36
C SER A 417 -14.13 13.13 14.91
N GLY A 418 -13.56 13.96 14.07
CA GLY A 418 -13.87 13.96 12.64
C GLY A 418 -13.39 12.72 11.91
N ARG A 419 -12.45 11.96 12.50
CA ARG A 419 -11.84 10.76 11.94
C ARG A 419 -11.95 9.57 12.90
N CYS A 420 -12.34 8.41 12.40
CA CYS A 420 -12.36 7.20 13.21
C CYS A 420 -10.94 6.71 13.52
N ARG A 421 -10.63 6.52 14.81
CA ARG A 421 -9.30 6.04 15.25
C ARG A 421 -9.00 4.60 14.83
N ARG A 422 -10.05 3.78 14.59
CA ARG A 422 -9.86 2.37 14.23
C ARG A 422 -9.75 2.15 12.72
N CYS A 423 -10.69 2.66 11.93
CA CYS A 423 -10.70 2.44 10.47
C CYS A 423 -10.12 3.61 9.66
N GLY A 424 -9.81 4.74 10.31
CA GLY A 424 -9.20 5.91 9.67
C GLY A 424 -10.14 6.75 8.81
N LEU A 425 -11.40 6.35 8.63
CA LEU A 425 -12.36 7.08 7.81
C LEU A 425 -12.88 8.32 8.53
N TRP A 426 -13.17 9.38 7.76
CA TRP A 426 -13.70 10.64 8.27
C TRP A 426 -15.21 10.69 8.18
N ASN A 427 -15.83 11.52 9.02
CA ASN A 427 -17.27 11.80 9.06
C ASN A 427 -18.15 10.52 9.18
N THR A 428 -17.65 9.51 9.90
CA THR A 428 -18.33 8.22 10.07
C THR A 428 -18.92 8.00 11.44
N TYR A 429 -18.76 8.93 12.38
CA TYR A 429 -19.35 8.79 13.70
C TYR A 429 -20.81 9.25 13.72
N ALA A 430 -21.66 8.42 14.30
CA ALA A 430 -23.04 8.71 14.62
C ALA A 430 -23.27 8.48 16.11
N THR A 431 -24.27 9.14 16.66
CA THR A 431 -24.77 8.89 18.01
C THR A 431 -25.91 7.88 17.91
N LEU A 432 -26.01 6.98 18.88
CA LEU A 432 -27.11 6.03 19.02
C LEU A 432 -27.46 5.27 17.70
N PRO A 433 -26.51 4.52 17.11
CA PRO A 433 -26.79 3.74 15.91
C PRO A 433 -27.88 2.72 16.21
N GLY A 434 -29.01 2.82 15.54
CA GLY A 434 -30.21 2.03 15.76
C GLY A 434 -31.42 2.86 16.19
N LEU A 435 -31.24 4.07 16.71
CA LEU A 435 -32.33 4.99 17.04
C LEU A 435 -32.61 5.97 15.89
N ASP A 436 -31.70 6.17 14.97
CA ASP A 436 -31.92 6.92 13.71
C ASP A 436 -32.76 6.10 12.71
N ALA A 437 -33.86 5.53 13.15
CA ALA A 437 -34.70 4.62 12.36
C ALA A 437 -35.52 5.31 11.24
N SER A 438 -35.27 6.59 10.95
CA SER A 438 -35.96 7.31 9.87
C SER A 438 -35.32 7.14 8.48
N LYS A 439 -34.16 6.49 8.38
CA LYS A 439 -33.59 6.12 7.09
C LYS A 439 -34.01 4.70 6.72
N SER A 440 -34.87 4.57 5.71
CA SER A 440 -35.35 3.30 5.20
C SER A 440 -34.21 2.32 4.93
N GLU A 441 -34.46 1.01 5.05
CA GLU A 441 -33.49 -0.06 4.74
C GLU A 441 -32.88 0.09 3.34
N SER A 442 -33.59 0.72 2.39
CA SER A 442 -33.09 1.03 1.06
C SER A 442 -31.91 2.03 1.04
N ASP A 443 -31.82 2.91 2.03
CA ASP A 443 -30.71 3.86 2.16
C ASP A 443 -29.52 3.26 2.95
N ARG A 444 -29.75 2.27 3.82
CA ARG A 444 -28.69 1.49 4.48
C ARG A 444 -27.92 0.64 3.47
N ASP A 445 -28.59 -0.02 2.55
CA ASP A 445 -27.95 -0.80 1.51
C ASP A 445 -27.22 0.07 0.49
N LYS A 446 -27.76 1.24 0.16
CA LYS A 446 -27.08 2.23 -0.69
C LYS A 446 -25.90 2.89 0.00
N ALA A 447 -25.94 3.10 1.31
CA ALA A 447 -24.81 3.63 2.07
C ALA A 447 -23.73 2.56 2.29
N SER A 448 -24.08 1.31 2.59
CA SER A 448 -23.14 0.21 2.75
C SER A 448 -22.49 -0.24 1.44
N SER A 449 -23.23 -0.19 0.34
CA SER A 449 -22.69 -0.44 -1.01
C SER A 449 -21.84 0.72 -1.54
N ARG A 450 -22.09 1.96 -1.06
CA ARG A 450 -21.31 3.16 -1.44
C ARG A 450 -19.99 3.28 -0.66
N LEU A 451 -19.85 2.59 0.48
CA LEU A 451 -18.68 2.67 1.36
C LEU A 451 -17.87 1.37 1.42
N ARG A 452 -18.11 0.41 0.55
CA ARG A 452 -17.06 -0.54 0.24
C ARG A 452 -15.94 0.26 -0.40
N THR A 453 -15.03 0.76 0.42
CA THR A 453 -13.65 0.93 -0.03
C THR A 453 -13.25 -0.45 -0.51
N VAL A 454 -13.35 -0.64 -1.80
CA VAL A 454 -12.61 -1.70 -2.46
C VAL A 454 -11.18 -1.45 -1.99
N PRO A 455 -10.55 -2.35 -1.21
CA PRO A 455 -9.12 -2.27 -1.08
C PRO A 455 -8.67 -2.24 -2.53
N TYR A 456 -7.91 -1.21 -2.92
CA TYR A 456 -7.29 -1.13 -4.24
C TYR A 456 -6.55 -2.44 -4.41
N GLN A 457 -7.17 -3.38 -5.10
CA GLN A 457 -6.51 -4.53 -5.65
C GLN A 457 -5.69 -3.96 -6.81
N GLY A 458 -4.57 -3.35 -6.44
CA GLY A 458 -3.44 -3.29 -7.34
C GLY A 458 -3.26 -4.70 -7.85
N ILE A 459 -3.08 -4.85 -9.15
CA ILE A 459 -2.91 -6.12 -9.87
C ILE A 459 -2.36 -7.14 -8.87
N ALA A 460 -3.23 -8.05 -8.41
CA ALA A 460 -2.94 -8.91 -7.27
C ALA A 460 -1.65 -9.65 -7.59
N SER A 461 -0.59 -9.31 -6.90
CA SER A 461 0.58 -10.17 -6.81
C SER A 461 0.03 -11.53 -6.38
N PRO A 462 0.44 -12.64 -7.00
CA PRO A 462 -0.01 -13.97 -6.62
C PRO A 462 0.20 -14.30 -5.12
N PHE A 463 0.78 -13.38 -4.36
CA PHE A 463 1.02 -13.45 -2.92
C PHE A 463 -0.09 -12.80 -2.05
N GLU A 464 -1.04 -12.04 -2.63
CA GLU A 464 -2.11 -11.38 -1.84
C GLU A 464 -3.34 -12.28 -1.62
N THR A 465 -3.37 -13.49 -2.17
CA THR A 465 -4.50 -14.45 -2.08
C THR A 465 -4.19 -15.73 -1.27
N VAL A 466 -3.23 -15.67 -0.35
CA VAL A 466 -2.98 -16.79 0.60
C VAL A 466 -3.05 -16.28 2.04
#